data_22fe8bd6212cb3b984981ceb9b0e79f6
#
_entry.id   22fe8bd6212cb3b984981ceb9b0e79f6
#
_cell.length_a   1.000
_cell.length_b   1.000
_cell.length_c   1.000
_cell.angle_alpha   90.00
_cell.angle_beta   90.00
_cell.angle_gamma   90.00
#
_symmetry.space_group_name_H-M   'P 1'
#
loop_
_entity.id
_entity.type
_entity.pdbx_description
1 polymer ?
#
loop_
_entity_poly.entity_id
_entity_poly.type
_entity_poly.pdbx_seq_one_letter_code
_entity_poly.pdbx_strand_id
1 'polypeptide(L)'
;MKKMLVAAVSRVLSGVAQKPASRVLVASCNYSNDATFDIKKCDLHRLEEGPPVTAVLTREDGLKYYKVMQTIRRMELKADQLYKQKFIRGFCHLCDGQEACCVGLEAGINPTDHIITSYRAHGFCYTRGLSARSILAELTGRRGGCAKGKGGSMHMYSKNFYGGNGIVGAQGPLGGQIAEAYNMAALWKLPCIFICENNRYGMGTAIERASASTDYYKRVNFMPGLRVDGMDVLCVREATKFAADYCRSGKGPIVMELQTYRYHGHSMSDPGVSYRTREEIQSVRGKSDPIMLLKDKMVNSNLASVEELKEIDVEVRKEIEDAAQFATTDPEPALEEIAHHIYSDNPPFEVRGANQWVKFKSIS
;
A
#
# COMPACT_ATOMS: atom_id res chain seq x y z
N MET A 1 -86.25 -11.15 -16.29
CA MET A 1 -85.15 -11.09 -17.27
C MET A 1 -84.00 -10.17 -16.78
N LYS A 2 -83.55 -10.34 -15.54
CA LYS A 2 -82.38 -9.53 -15.00
C LYS A 2 -81.36 -10.35 -14.20
N LYS A 3 -81.37 -11.66 -14.33
CA LYS A 3 -80.42 -12.54 -13.59
C LYS A 3 -79.47 -13.39 -14.49
N MET A 4 -79.48 -13.17 -15.80
CA MET A 4 -78.63 -13.95 -16.72
C MET A 4 -77.52 -13.11 -17.39
N LEU A 5 -77.38 -11.85 -17.12
CA LEU A 5 -76.34 -11.00 -17.74
C LEU A 5 -75.11 -10.74 -16.85
N VAL A 6 -75.11 -11.21 -15.60
CA VAL A 6 -74.00 -11.00 -14.67
C VAL A 6 -72.98 -12.17 -14.65
N ALA A 7 -73.37 -13.33 -15.19
CA ALA A 7 -72.49 -14.52 -15.21
C ALA A 7 -71.54 -14.61 -16.42
N ALA A 8 -71.73 -13.77 -17.44
CA ALA A 8 -70.90 -13.81 -18.66
C ALA A 8 -69.71 -12.84 -18.68
N VAL A 9 -69.65 -11.88 -17.74
CA VAL A 9 -68.55 -10.88 -17.69
C VAL A 9 -67.43 -11.27 -16.73
N SER A 10 -67.67 -12.26 -15.85
CA SER A 10 -66.60 -12.71 -14.89
C SER A 10 -65.67 -13.80 -15.42
N ARG A 11 -65.85 -14.26 -16.65
CA ARG A 11 -64.96 -15.31 -17.24
C ARG A 11 -63.95 -14.82 -18.28
N VAL A 12 -63.88 -13.52 -18.55
CA VAL A 12 -62.95 -12.97 -19.57
C VAL A 12 -61.73 -12.29 -18.95
N LEU A 13 -61.67 -12.12 -17.61
CA LEU A 13 -60.56 -11.44 -16.93
C LEU A 13 -59.67 -12.33 -16.06
N SER A 14 -59.68 -13.66 -16.21
CA SER A 14 -58.77 -14.58 -15.50
C SER A 14 -57.69 -15.19 -16.37
N GLY A 15 -57.39 -14.58 -17.52
CA GLY A 15 -56.27 -14.94 -18.40
C GLY A 15 -55.06 -14.02 -18.18
N VAL A 16 -54.61 -13.86 -16.92
CA VAL A 16 -53.27 -13.29 -16.70
C VAL A 16 -52.25 -14.38 -16.97
N ALA A 17 -51.63 -14.32 -18.15
CA ALA A 17 -50.51 -15.16 -18.50
C ALA A 17 -49.39 -14.94 -17.43
N GLN A 18 -49.18 -15.93 -16.58
CA GLN A 18 -47.99 -16.01 -15.76
C GLN A 18 -46.77 -16.09 -16.70
N LYS A 19 -46.01 -15.01 -16.79
CA LYS A 19 -44.67 -15.06 -17.38
C LYS A 19 -43.88 -16.12 -16.64
N PRO A 20 -43.21 -17.04 -17.33
CA PRO A 20 -42.35 -18.01 -16.67
C PRO A 20 -41.30 -17.20 -15.88
N ALA A 21 -41.23 -17.43 -14.57
CA ALA A 21 -40.14 -16.93 -13.77
C ALA A 21 -38.87 -17.46 -14.40
N SER A 22 -38.09 -16.56 -15.00
CA SER A 22 -36.74 -16.87 -15.41
C SER A 22 -35.99 -17.33 -14.15
N ARG A 23 -35.83 -18.65 -13.99
CA ARG A 23 -34.86 -19.18 -13.03
C ARG A 23 -33.52 -18.67 -13.49
N VAL A 24 -33.02 -17.64 -12.81
CA VAL A 24 -31.62 -17.29 -12.83
C VAL A 24 -30.92 -18.53 -12.26
N LEU A 25 -30.36 -19.34 -13.12
CA LEU A 25 -29.41 -20.37 -12.76
C LEU A 25 -28.20 -19.61 -12.20
N VAL A 26 -28.17 -19.40 -10.88
CA VAL A 26 -26.95 -19.04 -10.18
C VAL A 26 -26.07 -20.28 -10.35
N ALA A 27 -25.19 -20.25 -11.34
CA ALA A 27 -24.11 -21.21 -11.42
C ALA A 27 -23.30 -21.06 -10.14
N SER A 28 -23.38 -22.02 -9.24
CA SER A 28 -22.47 -22.10 -8.11
C SER A 28 -21.08 -22.38 -8.70
N CYS A 29 -20.29 -21.34 -8.86
CA CYS A 29 -18.89 -21.51 -9.19
C CYS A 29 -18.24 -22.20 -7.98
N ASN A 30 -17.90 -23.47 -8.12
CA ASN A 30 -17.10 -24.19 -7.12
C ASN A 30 -15.65 -23.70 -7.26
N TYR A 31 -15.33 -22.61 -6.55
CA TYR A 31 -13.94 -22.15 -6.44
C TYR A 31 -13.13 -23.08 -5.55
N SER A 32 -11.84 -23.17 -5.83
CA SER A 32 -10.88 -23.79 -4.91
C SER A 32 -10.76 -22.95 -3.64
N ASN A 33 -10.60 -23.59 -2.49
CA ASN A 33 -10.42 -22.88 -1.22
C ASN A 33 -9.01 -22.30 -1.09
N ASP A 34 -8.02 -23.01 -1.61
CA ASP A 34 -6.61 -22.63 -1.63
C ASP A 34 -5.91 -23.24 -2.85
N ALA A 35 -4.70 -22.76 -3.08
CA ALA A 35 -3.76 -23.33 -4.06
C ALA A 35 -2.32 -23.07 -3.60
N THR A 36 -1.43 -23.99 -3.98
CA THR A 36 0.00 -23.88 -3.70
C THR A 36 0.73 -23.41 -4.96
N PHE A 37 1.60 -22.44 -4.80
CA PHE A 37 2.38 -21.83 -5.89
C PHE A 37 3.86 -21.95 -5.62
N ASP A 38 4.61 -22.30 -6.65
CA ASP A 38 6.06 -22.11 -6.64
C ASP A 38 6.36 -20.61 -6.65
N ILE A 39 7.24 -20.18 -5.76
CA ILE A 39 7.70 -18.80 -5.65
C ILE A 39 9.21 -18.75 -5.85
N LYS A 40 9.68 -17.58 -6.29
CA LYS A 40 11.11 -17.40 -6.55
C LYS A 40 11.92 -17.55 -5.27
N LYS A 41 12.94 -18.42 -5.32
CA LYS A 41 13.88 -18.62 -4.22
C LYS A 41 14.60 -17.31 -3.89
N CYS A 42 14.70 -16.98 -2.60
CA CYS A 42 15.50 -15.87 -2.12
C CYS A 42 17.00 -16.15 -2.20
N ASP A 43 17.78 -15.12 -2.49
CA ASP A 43 19.22 -15.19 -2.29
C ASP A 43 19.53 -14.94 -0.82
N LEU A 44 20.45 -15.73 -0.27
CA LEU A 44 20.76 -15.75 1.15
C LEU A 44 22.14 -15.17 1.44
N HIS A 45 22.28 -14.44 2.54
CA HIS A 45 23.54 -14.02 3.10
C HIS A 45 23.61 -14.41 4.57
N ARG A 46 24.62 -15.21 4.97
CA ARG A 46 24.83 -15.70 6.34
C ARG A 46 23.61 -16.43 6.94
N LEU A 47 22.90 -17.13 6.10
CA LEU A 47 21.79 -18.00 6.47
C LEU A 47 22.01 -19.37 5.81
N GLU A 48 21.84 -20.43 6.59
CA GLU A 48 21.91 -21.81 6.07
C GLU A 48 20.58 -22.19 5.41
N GLU A 49 19.48 -21.73 5.99
CA GLU A 49 18.12 -21.93 5.49
C GLU A 49 17.45 -20.58 5.20
N GLY A 50 16.51 -20.58 4.28
CA GLY A 50 15.75 -19.39 3.88
C GLY A 50 14.25 -19.61 3.86
N PRO A 51 13.48 -18.62 3.39
CA PRO A 51 12.05 -18.75 3.18
C PRO A 51 11.70 -19.96 2.31
N PRO A 52 10.49 -20.54 2.43
CA PRO A 52 10.04 -21.63 1.58
C PRO A 52 10.06 -21.20 0.10
N VAL A 53 10.19 -22.17 -0.79
CA VAL A 53 10.12 -21.96 -2.25
C VAL A 53 8.70 -22.19 -2.79
N THR A 54 7.77 -22.50 -1.91
CA THR A 54 6.34 -22.64 -2.22
C THR A 54 5.51 -21.81 -1.23
N ALA A 55 4.37 -21.32 -1.70
CA ALA A 55 3.44 -20.54 -0.88
C ALA A 55 2.01 -21.03 -1.08
N VAL A 56 1.29 -21.28 0.01
CA VAL A 56 -0.14 -21.52 -0.03
C VAL A 56 -0.89 -20.21 -0.04
N LEU A 57 -1.82 -20.04 -0.97
CA LEU A 57 -2.71 -18.89 -1.06
C LEU A 57 -4.14 -19.37 -0.89
N THR A 58 -4.82 -18.92 0.14
CA THR A 58 -6.25 -19.11 0.30
C THR A 58 -7.01 -18.15 -0.63
N ARG A 59 -8.22 -18.55 -1.05
CA ARG A 59 -9.09 -17.67 -1.84
C ARG A 59 -9.34 -16.32 -1.13
N GLU A 60 -9.59 -16.35 0.17
CA GLU A 60 -9.85 -15.16 0.99
C GLU A 60 -8.66 -14.20 0.97
N ASP A 61 -7.46 -14.70 1.24
CA ASP A 61 -6.23 -13.90 1.19
C ASP A 61 -5.96 -13.35 -0.21
N GLY A 62 -6.18 -14.18 -1.24
CA GLY A 62 -6.00 -13.78 -2.63
C GLY A 62 -6.89 -12.59 -3.01
N LEU A 63 -8.17 -12.67 -2.71
CA LEU A 63 -9.13 -11.58 -2.95
C LEU A 63 -8.78 -10.33 -2.15
N LYS A 64 -8.39 -10.49 -0.88
CA LYS A 64 -7.94 -9.40 -0.01
C LYS A 64 -6.70 -8.71 -0.57
N TYR A 65 -5.66 -9.45 -0.93
CA TYR A 65 -4.42 -8.88 -1.48
C TYR A 65 -4.69 -8.18 -2.81
N TYR A 66 -5.49 -8.80 -3.69
CA TYR A 66 -5.87 -8.20 -4.96
C TYR A 66 -6.59 -6.86 -4.75
N LYS A 67 -7.63 -6.83 -3.90
CA LYS A 67 -8.39 -5.62 -3.59
C LYS A 67 -7.48 -4.53 -3.02
N VAL A 68 -6.62 -4.87 -2.06
CA VAL A 68 -5.71 -3.90 -1.42
C VAL A 68 -4.70 -3.34 -2.43
N MET A 69 -4.05 -4.17 -3.25
CA MET A 69 -3.12 -3.71 -4.27
C MET A 69 -3.81 -2.85 -5.33
N GLN A 70 -5.02 -3.22 -5.77
CA GLN A 70 -5.82 -2.41 -6.69
C GLN A 70 -6.21 -1.06 -6.10
N THR A 71 -6.60 -1.03 -4.81
CA THR A 71 -6.93 0.23 -4.13
C THR A 71 -5.73 1.15 -4.07
N ILE A 72 -4.55 0.64 -3.67
CA ILE A 72 -3.31 1.41 -3.64
C ILE A 72 -3.00 1.95 -5.04
N ARG A 73 -2.99 1.10 -6.08
CA ARG A 73 -2.74 1.50 -7.46
C ARG A 73 -3.69 2.60 -7.93
N ARG A 74 -4.98 2.44 -7.69
CA ARG A 74 -5.99 3.43 -8.10
C ARG A 74 -5.88 4.73 -7.33
N MET A 75 -5.58 4.65 -6.03
CA MET A 75 -5.32 5.81 -5.19
C MET A 75 -4.13 6.61 -5.70
N GLU A 76 -3.02 5.94 -6.06
CA GLU A 76 -1.83 6.60 -6.60
C GLU A 76 -2.07 7.25 -7.96
N LEU A 77 -2.79 6.58 -8.86
CA LEU A 77 -3.19 7.17 -10.14
C LEU A 77 -4.12 8.37 -9.96
N LYS A 78 -4.96 8.36 -8.93
CA LYS A 78 -5.80 9.51 -8.59
C LYS A 78 -4.96 10.64 -7.99
N ALA A 79 -3.99 10.33 -7.14
CA ALA A 79 -3.03 11.31 -6.60
C ALA A 79 -2.23 11.98 -7.73
N ASP A 80 -1.79 11.23 -8.76
CA ASP A 80 -1.18 11.78 -9.97
C ASP A 80 -2.09 12.82 -10.64
N GLN A 81 -3.39 12.49 -10.82
CA GLN A 81 -4.35 13.43 -11.42
C GLN A 81 -4.55 14.69 -10.56
N LEU A 82 -4.72 14.54 -9.25
CA LEU A 82 -4.89 15.66 -8.31
C LEU A 82 -3.64 16.53 -8.24
N TYR A 83 -2.45 15.95 -8.37
CA TYR A 83 -1.21 16.71 -8.47
C TYR A 83 -1.15 17.56 -9.76
N LYS A 84 -1.47 16.97 -10.92
CA LYS A 84 -1.54 17.67 -12.21
C LYS A 84 -2.58 18.81 -12.20
N GLN A 85 -3.67 18.61 -11.46
CA GLN A 85 -4.73 19.60 -11.25
C GLN A 85 -4.36 20.67 -10.19
N LYS A 86 -3.19 20.55 -9.55
CA LYS A 86 -2.70 21.48 -8.51
C LYS A 86 -3.45 21.42 -7.17
N PHE A 87 -4.27 20.41 -6.92
CA PHE A 87 -4.83 20.16 -5.61
C PHE A 87 -3.77 19.67 -4.63
N ILE A 88 -2.86 18.80 -5.07
CA ILE A 88 -1.71 18.36 -4.28
C ILE A 88 -0.55 19.32 -4.56
N ARG A 89 0.03 19.87 -3.49
CA ARG A 89 1.15 20.82 -3.51
C ARG A 89 2.38 20.19 -2.88
N GLY A 90 3.56 20.64 -3.30
CA GLY A 90 4.82 20.14 -2.76
C GLY A 90 5.22 18.78 -3.31
N PHE A 91 5.98 18.01 -2.53
CA PHE A 91 6.43 16.69 -2.93
C PHE A 91 5.31 15.65 -2.81
N CYS A 92 5.22 14.78 -3.81
CA CYS A 92 4.32 13.63 -3.78
C CYS A 92 5.06 12.44 -4.40
N HIS A 93 5.18 11.36 -3.62
CA HIS A 93 5.97 10.18 -3.98
C HIS A 93 5.05 8.98 -4.12
N LEU A 94 4.70 8.63 -5.35
CA LEU A 94 3.80 7.52 -5.65
C LEU A 94 4.51 6.18 -5.46
N CYS A 95 3.80 5.17 -4.94
CA CYS A 95 4.31 3.80 -4.74
C CYS A 95 3.77 2.80 -5.77
N ASP A 96 3.18 3.27 -6.87
CA ASP A 96 2.70 2.40 -7.93
C ASP A 96 3.83 1.58 -8.58
N GLY A 97 3.57 0.29 -8.75
CA GLY A 97 4.57 -0.72 -9.12
C GLY A 97 5.19 -1.44 -7.91
N GLN A 98 5.07 -0.89 -6.69
CA GLN A 98 5.64 -1.43 -5.46
C GLN A 98 4.56 -1.97 -4.49
N GLU A 99 3.34 -2.20 -4.96
CA GLU A 99 2.21 -2.61 -4.10
C GLU A 99 2.46 -3.94 -3.40
N ALA A 100 3.14 -4.89 -4.07
CA ALA A 100 3.49 -6.17 -3.46
C ALA A 100 4.38 -6.03 -2.22
N CYS A 101 5.23 -5.00 -2.16
CA CYS A 101 6.09 -4.75 -1.01
C CYS A 101 5.25 -4.48 0.25
N CYS A 102 4.42 -3.45 0.25
CA CYS A 102 3.64 -3.09 1.45
C CYS A 102 2.59 -4.15 1.80
N VAL A 103 1.92 -4.76 0.80
CA VAL A 103 0.89 -5.78 1.05
C VAL A 103 1.50 -7.09 1.55
N GLY A 104 2.60 -7.53 0.95
CA GLY A 104 3.30 -8.74 1.38
C GLY A 104 3.96 -8.61 2.75
N LEU A 105 4.53 -7.44 3.05
CA LEU A 105 5.07 -7.13 4.38
C LEU A 105 3.97 -7.18 5.44
N GLU A 106 2.85 -6.50 5.22
CA GLU A 106 1.73 -6.51 6.16
C GLU A 106 1.13 -7.90 6.37
N ALA A 107 1.10 -8.73 5.32
CA ALA A 107 0.64 -10.12 5.41
C ALA A 107 1.59 -11.07 6.17
N GLY A 108 2.85 -10.67 6.36
CA GLY A 108 3.88 -11.47 7.05
C GLY A 108 4.13 -11.09 8.50
N ILE A 109 3.58 -9.98 8.99
CA ILE A 109 3.76 -9.47 10.35
C ILE A 109 2.45 -9.43 11.12
N ASN A 110 2.52 -9.12 12.41
CA ASN A 110 1.34 -8.91 13.24
C ASN A 110 0.87 -7.44 13.20
N PRO A 111 -0.43 -7.17 13.38
CA PRO A 111 -0.94 -5.79 13.48
C PRO A 111 -0.32 -4.97 14.63
N THR A 112 0.23 -5.66 15.64
CA THR A 112 0.91 -5.05 16.79
C THR A 112 2.37 -4.74 16.54
N ASP A 113 2.97 -5.27 15.47
CA ASP A 113 4.35 -4.95 15.11
C ASP A 113 4.46 -3.50 14.64
N HIS A 114 5.59 -2.88 14.93
CA HIS A 114 5.83 -1.47 14.64
C HIS A 114 6.51 -1.30 13.30
N ILE A 115 6.01 -0.35 12.50
CA ILE A 115 6.59 0.02 11.19
C ILE A 115 6.98 1.50 11.19
N ILE A 116 8.15 1.78 10.63
CA ILE A 116 8.58 3.10 10.20
C ILE A 116 9.10 3.01 8.76
N THR A 117 8.78 3.98 7.91
CA THR A 117 9.18 3.95 6.50
C THR A 117 9.73 5.30 6.03
N SER A 118 10.14 5.36 4.78
CA SER A 118 10.61 6.59 4.13
C SER A 118 9.43 7.43 3.58
N TYR A 119 9.75 8.44 2.79
CA TYR A 119 8.78 9.38 2.19
C TYR A 119 7.74 8.72 1.27
N ARG A 120 8.00 7.51 0.71
CA ARG A 120 7.07 6.77 -0.15
C ARG A 120 6.17 5.86 0.69
N ALA A 121 5.28 6.49 1.45
CA ALA A 121 4.56 5.83 2.54
C ALA A 121 3.10 5.47 2.23
N HIS A 122 2.52 5.92 1.11
CA HIS A 122 1.06 5.83 0.87
C HIS A 122 0.53 4.40 0.97
N GLY A 123 1.23 3.42 0.39
CA GLY A 123 0.85 2.01 0.47
C GLY A 123 0.86 1.49 1.91
N PHE A 124 1.89 1.82 2.69
CA PHE A 124 1.96 1.46 4.11
C PHE A 124 0.88 2.16 4.94
N CYS A 125 0.57 3.43 4.64
CA CYS A 125 -0.54 4.12 5.28
C CYS A 125 -1.85 3.35 5.11
N TYR A 126 -2.12 2.88 3.89
CA TYR A 126 -3.33 2.13 3.59
C TYR A 126 -3.34 0.75 4.27
N THR A 127 -2.26 -0.03 4.19
CA THR A 127 -2.17 -1.35 4.83
C THR A 127 -2.22 -1.26 6.35
N ARG A 128 -1.78 -0.13 6.93
CA ARG A 128 -1.86 0.17 8.38
C ARG A 128 -3.16 0.85 8.81
N GLY A 129 -4.21 0.74 8.00
CA GLY A 129 -5.59 1.03 8.36
C GLY A 129 -6.07 2.46 8.11
N LEU A 130 -5.27 3.31 7.45
CA LEU A 130 -5.79 4.58 6.97
C LEU A 130 -6.66 4.35 5.72
N SER A 131 -7.81 5.01 5.65
CA SER A 131 -8.66 4.93 4.47
C SER A 131 -8.08 5.74 3.30
N ALA A 132 -8.38 5.34 2.06
CA ALA A 132 -8.00 6.10 0.87
C ALA A 132 -8.52 7.54 0.94
N ARG A 133 -9.70 7.75 1.52
CA ARG A 133 -10.28 9.08 1.79
C ARG A 133 -9.38 9.93 2.68
N SER A 134 -8.90 9.38 3.79
CA SER A 134 -8.03 10.11 4.73
C SER A 134 -6.66 10.40 4.12
N ILE A 135 -6.11 9.46 3.34
CA ILE A 135 -4.83 9.64 2.65
C ILE A 135 -4.93 10.74 1.59
N LEU A 136 -5.94 10.69 0.70
CA LEU A 136 -6.12 11.70 -0.33
C LEU A 136 -6.43 13.09 0.25
N ALA A 137 -7.19 13.16 1.35
CA ALA A 137 -7.44 14.40 2.07
C ALA A 137 -6.15 14.99 2.67
N GLU A 138 -5.26 14.14 3.21
CA GLU A 138 -3.95 14.57 3.70
C GLU A 138 -3.07 15.12 2.58
N LEU A 139 -3.02 14.42 1.44
CA LEU A 139 -2.28 14.84 0.25
C LEU A 139 -2.73 16.23 -0.26
N THR A 140 -4.02 16.51 -0.18
CA THR A 140 -4.61 17.79 -0.63
C THR A 140 -4.65 18.88 0.45
N GLY A 141 -4.09 18.60 1.64
CA GLY A 141 -4.02 19.57 2.74
C GLY A 141 -5.38 19.83 3.41
N ARG A 142 -6.25 18.82 3.54
CA ARG A 142 -7.61 18.95 4.08
C ARG A 142 -7.71 18.44 5.50
N ARG A 143 -8.66 19.01 6.27
CA ARG A 143 -8.89 18.68 7.70
C ARG A 143 -9.23 17.20 7.92
N GLY A 144 -9.89 16.54 6.97
CA GLY A 144 -10.20 15.12 7.01
C GLY A 144 -8.99 14.19 6.82
N GLY A 145 -7.81 14.73 6.58
CA GLY A 145 -6.56 13.97 6.52
C GLY A 145 -6.12 13.43 7.88
N CYS A 146 -5.30 12.37 7.89
CA CYS A 146 -4.84 11.69 9.11
C CYS A 146 -3.99 12.59 10.02
N ALA A 147 -3.29 13.58 9.46
CA ALA A 147 -2.52 14.61 10.17
C ALA A 147 -3.18 16.01 10.03
N LYS A 148 -4.51 16.04 9.83
CA LYS A 148 -5.30 17.25 9.66
C LYS A 148 -4.87 18.13 8.47
N GLY A 149 -4.32 17.51 7.42
CA GLY A 149 -3.83 18.21 6.23
C GLY A 149 -2.48 18.92 6.41
N LYS A 150 -1.77 18.68 7.51
CA LYS A 150 -0.50 19.35 7.85
C LYS A 150 0.73 18.53 7.50
N GLY A 151 0.58 17.22 7.25
CA GLY A 151 1.67 16.30 6.97
C GLY A 151 1.98 16.14 5.49
N GLY A 152 0.98 16.22 4.63
CA GLY A 152 1.11 15.98 3.20
C GLY A 152 1.56 14.56 2.86
N SER A 153 2.25 14.39 1.72
CA SER A 153 2.63 13.06 1.20
C SER A 153 3.57 12.26 2.10
N MET A 154 4.42 12.91 2.90
CA MET A 154 5.54 12.26 3.58
C MET A 154 5.34 12.09 5.09
N HIS A 155 4.29 12.67 5.67
CA HIS A 155 4.11 12.72 7.12
C HIS A 155 2.68 12.28 7.50
N MET A 156 2.43 10.99 7.33
CA MET A 156 1.18 10.33 7.69
C MET A 156 1.46 9.25 8.74
N TYR A 157 0.60 9.13 9.73
CA TYR A 157 0.81 8.27 10.90
C TYR A 157 -0.47 7.54 11.26
N SER A 158 -0.33 6.33 11.82
CA SER A 158 -1.43 5.57 12.41
C SER A 158 -0.94 4.73 13.60
N LYS A 159 -1.82 3.96 14.22
CA LYS A 159 -1.43 3.09 15.34
C LYS A 159 -0.35 2.09 14.91
N ASN A 160 0.74 2.00 15.66
CA ASN A 160 1.91 1.16 15.38
C ASN A 160 2.60 1.44 14.02
N PHE A 161 2.28 2.58 13.40
CA PHE A 161 2.90 3.06 12.18
C PHE A 161 3.41 4.49 12.38
N TYR A 162 4.72 4.63 12.43
CA TYR A 162 5.41 5.90 12.72
C TYR A 162 5.66 6.73 11.46
N GLY A 163 4.97 6.38 10.39
CA GLY A 163 4.88 7.17 9.18
C GLY A 163 6.10 7.16 8.31
N GLY A 164 6.05 8.06 7.33
CA GLY A 164 7.14 8.40 6.45
C GLY A 164 8.01 9.52 7.01
N ASN A 165 9.13 9.76 6.33
CA ASN A 165 10.01 10.88 6.63
C ASN A 165 10.63 11.42 5.34
N GLY A 166 10.61 12.74 5.16
CA GLY A 166 11.21 13.40 3.99
C GLY A 166 12.74 13.36 3.98
N ILE A 167 13.38 13.14 5.14
CA ILE A 167 14.82 13.02 5.25
C ILE A 167 15.23 11.57 4.98
N VAL A 168 16.02 11.36 3.93
CA VAL A 168 16.49 10.04 3.54
C VAL A 168 17.36 9.42 4.63
N GLY A 169 17.01 8.20 5.06
CA GLY A 169 17.71 7.48 6.12
C GLY A 169 17.35 7.87 7.55
N ALA A 170 16.43 8.84 7.76
CA ALA A 170 16.01 9.27 9.10
C ALA A 170 15.29 8.17 9.91
N GLN A 171 14.71 7.18 9.24
CA GLN A 171 14.09 6.02 9.87
C GLN A 171 15.09 4.97 10.40
N GLY A 172 16.30 4.94 9.89
CA GLY A 172 17.44 4.40 10.66
C GLY A 172 17.61 5.29 11.85
N PRO A 173 18.25 4.99 12.96
CA PRO A 173 18.04 5.80 14.16
C PRO A 173 18.03 7.27 13.79
N LEU A 174 17.01 8.00 14.21
CA LEU A 174 16.80 9.41 13.91
C LEU A 174 18.11 10.20 14.10
N GLY A 175 18.76 10.56 12.99
CA GLY A 175 20.05 11.24 12.99
C GLY A 175 21.27 10.37 13.21
N GLY A 176 21.13 9.04 13.43
CA GLY A 176 22.25 8.11 13.43
C GLY A 176 22.50 7.60 12.02
N GLN A 177 23.69 7.12 11.80
CA GLN A 177 24.01 6.50 10.55
C GLN A 177 23.40 5.09 10.52
N ILE A 178 22.96 4.63 9.36
CA ILE A 178 22.39 3.28 9.19
C ILE A 178 23.36 2.20 9.73
N ALA A 179 24.67 2.42 9.59
CA ALA A 179 25.69 1.51 10.08
C ALA A 179 25.65 1.34 11.62
N GLU A 180 25.44 2.43 12.37
CA GLU A 180 25.31 2.36 13.82
C GLU A 180 24.03 1.67 14.24
N ALA A 181 22.92 1.90 13.53
CA ALA A 181 21.66 1.19 13.79
C ALA A 181 21.82 -0.32 13.60
N TYR A 182 22.47 -0.75 12.54
CA TYR A 182 22.78 -2.16 12.29
C TYR A 182 23.66 -2.73 13.39
N ASN A 183 24.72 -2.00 13.79
CA ASN A 183 25.62 -2.43 14.84
C ASN A 183 24.91 -2.58 16.19
N MET A 184 24.13 -1.58 16.60
CA MET A 184 23.39 -1.62 17.87
C MET A 184 22.33 -2.74 17.86
N ALA A 185 21.58 -2.87 16.78
CA ALA A 185 20.57 -3.92 16.66
C ALA A 185 21.19 -5.33 16.72
N ALA A 186 22.33 -5.54 16.05
CA ALA A 186 23.04 -6.81 16.07
C ALA A 186 23.67 -7.10 17.44
N LEU A 187 24.32 -6.11 18.06
CA LEU A 187 24.95 -6.24 19.36
C LEU A 187 23.94 -6.62 20.46
N TRP A 188 22.77 -5.99 20.42
CA TRP A 188 21.72 -6.23 21.40
C TRP A 188 20.70 -7.29 20.99
N LYS A 189 20.88 -7.91 19.82
CA LYS A 189 19.97 -8.91 19.25
C LYS A 189 18.52 -8.41 19.18
N LEU A 190 18.32 -7.15 18.78
CA LEU A 190 16.99 -6.58 18.67
C LEU A 190 16.18 -7.26 17.55
N PRO A 191 14.88 -7.47 17.75
CA PRO A 191 14.01 -8.09 16.75
C PRO A 191 13.64 -7.07 15.66
N CYS A 192 14.63 -6.64 14.87
CA CYS A 192 14.49 -5.64 13.83
C CYS A 192 14.64 -6.24 12.43
N ILE A 193 13.71 -5.96 11.54
CA ILE A 193 13.83 -6.24 10.11
C ILE A 193 14.15 -4.93 9.41
N PHE A 194 15.34 -4.84 8.82
CA PHE A 194 15.74 -3.69 8.02
C PHE A 194 15.43 -3.94 6.56
N ILE A 195 14.56 -3.13 5.97
CA ILE A 195 14.04 -3.36 4.63
C ILE A 195 14.62 -2.33 3.67
N CYS A 196 15.23 -2.81 2.60
CA CYS A 196 15.66 -2.02 1.45
C CYS A 196 14.67 -2.25 0.29
N GLU A 197 13.79 -1.31 0.02
CA GLU A 197 12.97 -1.30 -1.19
C GLU A 197 13.82 -0.85 -2.39
N ASN A 198 14.46 -1.82 -3.05
CA ASN A 198 15.33 -1.56 -4.19
C ASN A 198 14.51 -1.43 -5.48
N ASN A 199 14.11 -0.21 -5.82
CA ASN A 199 13.40 0.11 -7.06
C ASN A 199 14.32 0.49 -8.23
N ARG A 200 15.60 0.12 -8.16
CA ARG A 200 16.68 0.26 -9.15
C ARG A 200 17.17 1.68 -9.44
N TYR A 201 16.54 2.72 -8.90
CA TYR A 201 16.94 4.09 -9.14
C TYR A 201 16.95 4.91 -7.86
N GLY A 202 18.06 5.56 -7.55
CA GLY A 202 18.14 6.63 -6.56
C GLY A 202 17.87 7.96 -7.24
N MET A 203 16.65 8.46 -7.16
CA MET A 203 16.14 9.56 -7.99
C MET A 203 16.30 9.21 -9.49
N GLY A 204 17.20 9.83 -10.23
CA GLY A 204 17.49 9.54 -11.63
C GLY A 204 18.74 8.70 -11.88
N THR A 205 19.44 8.27 -10.82
CA THR A 205 20.69 7.52 -10.95
C THR A 205 20.43 6.02 -10.76
N ALA A 206 20.77 5.22 -11.77
CA ALA A 206 20.68 3.76 -11.69
C ALA A 206 21.64 3.21 -10.63
N ILE A 207 21.25 2.09 -9.99
CA ILE A 207 22.02 1.49 -8.89
C ILE A 207 23.45 1.08 -9.32
N GLU A 208 23.63 0.63 -10.56
CA GLU A 208 24.92 0.25 -11.11
C GLU A 208 25.90 1.43 -11.24
N ARG A 209 25.36 2.66 -11.32
CA ARG A 209 26.16 3.89 -11.35
C ARG A 209 26.36 4.49 -9.95
N ALA A 210 25.43 4.22 -9.02
CA ALA A 210 25.42 4.85 -7.70
C ALA A 210 26.10 4.01 -6.62
N SER A 211 26.29 2.70 -6.83
CA SER A 211 26.73 1.76 -5.80
C SER A 211 27.89 0.92 -6.25
N ALA A 212 28.91 0.79 -5.40
CA ALA A 212 30.03 -0.13 -5.62
C ALA A 212 29.60 -1.60 -5.63
N SER A 213 28.51 -1.93 -4.93
CA SER A 213 27.84 -3.23 -4.97
C SER A 213 26.33 -3.00 -4.99
N THR A 214 25.64 -3.71 -5.87
CA THR A 214 24.17 -3.69 -6.01
C THR A 214 23.48 -4.77 -5.15
N ASP A 215 24.25 -5.57 -4.42
CA ASP A 215 23.78 -6.60 -3.50
C ASP A 215 23.52 -5.98 -2.13
N TYR A 216 22.42 -5.24 -1.96
CA TYR A 216 22.14 -4.52 -0.71
C TYR A 216 21.90 -5.46 0.46
N TYR A 217 21.36 -6.64 0.26
CA TYR A 217 21.17 -7.66 1.30
C TYR A 217 22.48 -8.19 1.91
N LYS A 218 23.62 -7.97 1.25
CA LYS A 218 24.98 -8.33 1.74
C LYS A 218 25.72 -7.16 2.37
N ARG A 219 25.12 -5.95 2.37
CA ARG A 219 25.83 -4.72 2.76
C ARG A 219 26.33 -4.75 4.19
N VAL A 220 25.69 -5.55 5.05
CA VAL A 220 26.07 -5.70 6.46
C VAL A 220 26.74 -7.05 6.67
N ASN A 221 28.08 -7.05 6.75
CA ASN A 221 28.86 -8.29 6.80
C ASN A 221 28.60 -9.15 8.06
N PHE A 222 28.10 -8.56 9.15
CA PHE A 222 27.87 -9.25 10.43
C PHE A 222 26.39 -9.60 10.66
N MET A 223 25.48 -9.25 9.75
CA MET A 223 24.05 -9.57 9.83
C MET A 223 23.61 -10.49 8.69
N PRO A 224 22.62 -11.36 8.95
CA PRO A 224 21.99 -12.12 7.88
C PRO A 224 21.19 -11.21 6.94
N GLY A 225 21.06 -11.65 5.68
CA GLY A 225 20.33 -10.92 4.68
C GLY A 225 19.59 -11.79 3.69
N LEU A 226 18.50 -11.27 3.16
CA LEU A 226 17.65 -11.88 2.14
C LEU A 226 17.49 -10.94 0.96
N ARG A 227 17.57 -11.45 -0.28
CA ARG A 227 17.13 -10.74 -1.48
C ARG A 227 15.87 -11.42 -2.02
N VAL A 228 14.80 -10.67 -2.11
CA VAL A 228 13.44 -11.12 -2.35
C VAL A 228 12.89 -10.50 -3.63
N ASP A 229 12.09 -11.24 -4.39
CA ASP A 229 11.31 -10.67 -5.48
C ASP A 229 10.18 -9.80 -4.92
N GLY A 230 10.39 -8.49 -4.92
CA GLY A 230 9.45 -7.49 -4.43
C GLY A 230 8.27 -7.20 -5.38
N MET A 231 8.21 -7.87 -6.54
CA MET A 231 7.08 -7.76 -7.47
C MET A 231 6.04 -8.88 -7.25
N ASP A 232 6.36 -9.95 -6.53
CA ASP A 232 5.43 -11.02 -6.18
C ASP A 232 5.04 -10.93 -4.68
N VAL A 233 3.77 -10.65 -4.41
CA VAL A 233 3.24 -10.50 -3.05
C VAL A 233 3.43 -11.76 -2.20
N LEU A 234 3.43 -12.96 -2.80
CA LEU A 234 3.66 -14.22 -2.07
C LEU A 234 5.12 -14.38 -1.69
N CYS A 235 6.06 -14.01 -2.56
CA CYS A 235 7.49 -13.98 -2.24
C CYS A 235 7.76 -13.04 -1.06
N VAL A 236 7.21 -11.83 -1.08
CA VAL A 236 7.37 -10.86 0.00
C VAL A 236 6.75 -11.37 1.30
N ARG A 237 5.53 -11.94 1.23
CA ARG A 237 4.84 -12.50 2.41
C ARG A 237 5.66 -13.61 3.08
N GLU A 238 6.10 -14.59 2.33
CA GLU A 238 6.82 -15.73 2.92
C GLU A 238 8.21 -15.32 3.44
N ALA A 239 8.90 -14.42 2.73
CA ALA A 239 10.15 -13.86 3.22
C ALA A 239 9.96 -13.03 4.50
N THR A 240 8.87 -12.30 4.59
CA THR A 240 8.55 -11.50 5.79
C THR A 240 8.21 -12.39 6.99
N LYS A 241 7.42 -13.45 6.80
CA LYS A 241 7.15 -14.45 7.85
C LYS A 241 8.45 -15.06 8.38
N PHE A 242 9.31 -15.53 7.47
CA PHE A 242 10.61 -16.07 7.84
C PHE A 242 11.45 -15.07 8.64
N ALA A 243 11.55 -13.83 8.17
CA ALA A 243 12.31 -12.78 8.86
C ALA A 243 11.71 -12.44 10.24
N ALA A 244 10.39 -12.39 10.35
CA ALA A 244 9.70 -12.14 11.61
C ALA A 244 9.93 -13.26 12.62
N ASP A 245 9.85 -14.52 12.19
CA ASP A 245 10.09 -15.69 13.05
C ASP A 245 11.57 -15.77 13.45
N TYR A 246 12.49 -15.44 12.53
CA TYR A 246 13.91 -15.32 12.84
C TYR A 246 14.17 -14.30 13.95
N CYS A 247 13.61 -13.10 13.82
CA CYS A 247 13.78 -12.06 14.83
C CYS A 247 13.11 -12.42 16.17
N ARG A 248 11.90 -12.95 16.14
CA ARG A 248 11.15 -13.37 17.35
C ARG A 248 11.81 -14.54 18.08
N SER A 249 12.58 -15.38 17.39
CA SER A 249 13.35 -16.47 18.01
C SER A 249 14.59 -16.00 18.78
N GLY A 250 14.83 -14.67 18.87
CA GLY A 250 15.97 -14.09 19.57
C GLY A 250 17.30 -14.19 18.85
N LYS A 251 17.30 -14.54 17.55
CA LYS A 251 18.51 -14.62 16.73
C LYS A 251 19.08 -13.25 16.38
N GLY A 252 18.28 -12.19 16.53
CA GLY A 252 18.67 -10.80 16.27
C GLY A 252 18.08 -10.24 14.98
N PRO A 253 18.64 -9.15 14.44
CA PRO A 253 18.10 -8.46 13.28
C PRO A 253 18.43 -9.16 11.97
N ILE A 254 17.68 -8.82 10.91
CA ILE A 254 17.88 -9.31 9.55
C ILE A 254 17.72 -8.16 8.55
N VAL A 255 18.48 -8.19 7.46
CA VAL A 255 18.34 -7.27 6.32
C VAL A 255 17.52 -7.94 5.23
N MET A 256 16.55 -7.23 4.66
CA MET A 256 15.70 -7.73 3.59
C MET A 256 15.70 -6.75 2.41
N GLU A 257 16.27 -7.14 1.28
CA GLU A 257 16.23 -6.39 0.04
C GLU A 257 15.05 -6.85 -0.80
N LEU A 258 14.08 -5.97 -1.04
CA LEU A 258 12.95 -6.19 -1.93
C LEU A 258 13.27 -5.61 -3.30
N GLN A 259 13.53 -6.47 -4.29
CA GLN A 259 13.73 -6.04 -5.68
C GLN A 259 12.40 -5.68 -6.30
N THR A 260 12.14 -4.40 -6.46
CA THR A 260 10.89 -3.85 -6.98
C THR A 260 11.14 -2.82 -8.09
N TYR A 261 10.10 -2.14 -8.55
CA TYR A 261 10.21 -1.12 -9.58
C TYR A 261 9.10 -0.07 -9.43
N ARG A 262 9.42 1.23 -9.54
CA ARG A 262 8.43 2.30 -9.55
C ARG A 262 8.03 2.67 -10.98
N TYR A 263 6.75 2.81 -11.27
CA TYR A 263 6.28 3.14 -12.61
C TYR A 263 6.34 4.64 -12.91
N HIS A 264 6.11 5.48 -11.93
CA HIS A 264 6.32 6.93 -12.03
C HIS A 264 7.76 7.34 -11.71
N GLY A 265 8.08 8.62 -11.89
CA GLY A 265 9.37 9.19 -11.49
C GLY A 265 9.66 9.07 -10.00
N HIS A 266 10.74 9.68 -9.54
CA HIS A 266 11.08 9.70 -8.12
C HIS A 266 9.98 10.36 -7.28
N SER A 267 9.51 11.52 -7.74
CA SER A 267 8.34 12.24 -7.22
C SER A 267 7.52 12.74 -8.40
N MET A 268 6.37 13.34 -8.14
CA MET A 268 5.51 13.89 -9.20
C MET A 268 6.14 15.06 -9.97
N SER A 269 7.17 15.70 -9.44
CA SER A 269 7.97 16.70 -10.14
C SER A 269 9.03 16.12 -11.08
N ASP A 270 9.31 14.81 -10.97
CA ASP A 270 10.25 14.08 -11.82
C ASP A 270 9.49 13.39 -12.97
N PRO A 271 9.75 13.74 -14.23
CA PRO A 271 9.09 13.12 -15.37
C PRO A 271 9.45 11.62 -15.54
N GLY A 272 10.56 11.15 -14.93
CA GLY A 272 10.98 9.77 -14.93
C GLY A 272 11.49 9.22 -16.27
N VAL A 273 11.34 9.98 -17.37
CA VAL A 273 11.71 9.57 -18.74
C VAL A 273 13.00 10.22 -19.23
N SER A 274 13.65 11.04 -18.44
CA SER A 274 14.94 11.67 -18.77
C SER A 274 16.12 10.72 -18.57
N TYR A 275 16.00 9.68 -17.76
CA TYR A 275 17.04 8.74 -17.37
C TYR A 275 16.70 7.28 -17.63
N ARG A 276 15.44 6.96 -17.99
CA ARG A 276 14.96 5.63 -18.38
C ARG A 276 13.93 5.76 -19.49
N THR A 277 13.81 4.75 -20.34
CA THR A 277 12.89 4.81 -21.47
C THR A 277 11.47 4.36 -21.08
N ARG A 278 10.50 4.75 -21.89
CA ARG A 278 9.10 4.26 -21.72
C ARG A 278 9.00 2.75 -21.98
N GLU A 279 9.79 2.27 -22.92
CA GLU A 279 9.88 0.85 -23.28
C GLU A 279 10.37 0.02 -22.10
N GLU A 280 11.36 0.50 -21.35
CA GLU A 280 11.83 -0.14 -20.12
C GLU A 280 10.70 -0.29 -19.12
N ILE A 281 9.99 0.82 -18.83
CA ILE A 281 8.86 0.82 -17.88
C ILE A 281 7.77 -0.16 -18.32
N GLN A 282 7.39 -0.12 -19.61
CA GLN A 282 6.37 -1.00 -20.17
C GLN A 282 6.81 -2.47 -20.16
N SER A 283 8.08 -2.75 -20.44
CA SER A 283 8.62 -4.10 -20.37
C SER A 283 8.54 -4.68 -18.95
N VAL A 284 8.94 -3.91 -17.94
CA VAL A 284 8.83 -4.34 -16.53
C VAL A 284 7.37 -4.53 -16.14
N ARG A 285 6.51 -3.56 -16.49
CA ARG A 285 5.07 -3.65 -16.21
C ARG A 285 4.39 -4.83 -16.88
N GLY A 286 4.74 -5.13 -18.14
CA GLY A 286 4.17 -6.26 -18.87
C GLY A 286 4.61 -7.63 -18.37
N LYS A 287 5.80 -7.71 -17.75
CA LYS A 287 6.37 -8.99 -17.29
C LYS A 287 6.15 -9.26 -15.80
N SER A 288 6.06 -8.23 -14.99
CA SER A 288 6.20 -8.36 -13.52
C SER A 288 5.24 -7.44 -12.76
N ASP A 289 4.10 -7.02 -13.34
CA ASP A 289 3.14 -6.22 -12.58
C ASP A 289 2.56 -7.02 -11.40
N PRO A 290 2.68 -6.53 -10.14
CA PRO A 290 2.28 -7.30 -8.96
C PRO A 290 0.82 -7.70 -8.97
N ILE A 291 -0.05 -6.84 -9.48
CA ILE A 291 -1.50 -7.07 -9.53
C ILE A 291 -1.83 -8.14 -10.58
N MET A 292 -1.17 -8.05 -11.75
CA MET A 292 -1.37 -9.04 -12.82
C MET A 292 -0.84 -10.40 -12.43
N LEU A 293 0.35 -10.47 -11.79
CA LEU A 293 0.91 -11.73 -11.30
C LEU A 293 -0.04 -12.44 -10.33
N LEU A 294 -0.61 -11.72 -9.38
CA LEU A 294 -1.58 -12.31 -8.44
C LEU A 294 -2.87 -12.71 -9.16
N LYS A 295 -3.40 -11.85 -10.04
CA LYS A 295 -4.59 -12.13 -10.85
C LYS A 295 -4.44 -13.42 -11.64
N ASP A 296 -3.34 -13.57 -12.36
CA ASP A 296 -3.09 -14.75 -13.18
C ASP A 296 -2.99 -16.02 -12.33
N LYS A 297 -2.30 -15.95 -11.18
CA LYS A 297 -2.26 -17.04 -10.21
C LYS A 297 -3.66 -17.44 -9.74
N MET A 298 -4.50 -16.47 -9.35
CA MET A 298 -5.85 -16.74 -8.83
C MET A 298 -6.79 -17.32 -9.91
N VAL A 299 -6.76 -16.78 -11.12
CA VAL A 299 -7.61 -17.26 -12.22
C VAL A 299 -7.19 -18.65 -12.67
N ASN A 300 -5.90 -18.87 -12.88
CA ASN A 300 -5.39 -20.17 -13.38
C ASN A 300 -5.55 -21.31 -12.36
N SER A 301 -5.65 -21.00 -11.07
CA SER A 301 -5.89 -22.00 -10.01
C SER A 301 -7.36 -22.09 -9.56
N ASN A 302 -8.26 -21.42 -10.27
CA ASN A 302 -9.69 -21.38 -9.94
C ASN A 302 -10.00 -20.85 -8.52
N LEU A 303 -9.15 -19.93 -8.00
CA LEU A 303 -9.42 -19.21 -6.77
C LEU A 303 -10.39 -18.04 -6.97
N ALA A 304 -10.45 -17.46 -8.16
CA ALA A 304 -11.39 -16.41 -8.53
C ALA A 304 -11.67 -16.41 -10.03
N SER A 305 -12.83 -15.91 -10.43
CA SER A 305 -13.10 -15.66 -11.85
C SER A 305 -12.61 -14.28 -12.30
N VAL A 306 -12.48 -14.12 -13.61
CA VAL A 306 -12.15 -12.81 -14.20
C VAL A 306 -13.26 -11.80 -13.93
N GLU A 307 -14.52 -12.27 -13.91
CA GLU A 307 -15.70 -11.45 -13.65
C GLU A 307 -15.71 -10.92 -12.23
N GLU A 308 -15.46 -11.78 -11.24
CA GLU A 308 -15.38 -11.39 -9.84
C GLU A 308 -14.26 -10.35 -9.60
N LEU A 309 -13.10 -10.55 -10.20
CA LEU A 309 -12.01 -9.58 -10.07
C LEU A 309 -12.34 -8.24 -10.76
N LYS A 310 -13.13 -8.25 -11.86
CA LYS A 310 -13.64 -7.01 -12.47
C LYS A 310 -14.65 -6.28 -11.58
N GLU A 311 -15.48 -7.02 -10.84
CA GLU A 311 -16.41 -6.42 -9.86
C GLU A 311 -15.64 -5.67 -8.77
N ILE A 312 -14.57 -6.28 -8.25
CA ILE A 312 -13.65 -5.62 -7.30
C ILE A 312 -13.04 -4.36 -7.93
N ASP A 313 -12.60 -4.42 -9.19
CA ASP A 313 -12.03 -3.26 -9.88
C ASP A 313 -13.03 -2.10 -10.01
N VAL A 314 -14.33 -2.40 -10.21
CA VAL A 314 -15.40 -1.39 -10.28
C VAL A 314 -15.67 -0.80 -8.91
N GLU A 315 -15.75 -1.63 -7.86
CA GLU A 315 -15.94 -1.20 -6.48
C GLU A 315 -14.82 -0.26 -6.03
N VAL A 316 -13.57 -0.69 -6.23
CA VAL A 316 -12.37 0.10 -5.89
C VAL A 316 -12.35 1.44 -6.65
N ARG A 317 -12.71 1.45 -7.93
CA ARG A 317 -12.77 2.68 -8.69
C ARG A 317 -13.77 3.67 -8.11
N LYS A 318 -14.94 3.20 -7.71
CA LYS A 318 -15.96 4.02 -7.07
C LYS A 318 -15.47 4.59 -5.72
N GLU A 319 -14.89 3.73 -4.88
CA GLU A 319 -14.33 4.13 -3.58
C GLU A 319 -13.30 5.27 -3.75
N ILE A 320 -12.41 5.15 -4.74
CA ILE A 320 -11.36 6.15 -4.96
C ILE A 320 -11.94 7.47 -5.55
N GLU A 321 -12.97 7.40 -6.41
CA GLU A 321 -13.64 8.62 -6.89
C GLU A 321 -14.35 9.35 -5.74
N ASP A 322 -15.06 8.63 -4.88
CA ASP A 322 -15.72 9.19 -3.70
C ASP A 322 -14.69 9.81 -2.73
N ALA A 323 -13.56 9.14 -2.53
CA ALA A 323 -12.45 9.64 -1.72
C ALA A 323 -11.82 10.93 -2.31
N ALA A 324 -11.64 10.98 -3.63
CA ALA A 324 -11.11 12.15 -4.31
C ALA A 324 -12.07 13.33 -4.28
N GLN A 325 -13.37 13.09 -4.46
CA GLN A 325 -14.38 14.14 -4.32
C GLN A 325 -14.34 14.74 -2.91
N PHE A 326 -14.27 13.91 -1.89
CA PHE A 326 -14.12 14.38 -0.52
C PHE A 326 -12.85 15.22 -0.36
N ALA A 327 -11.69 14.72 -0.81
CA ALA A 327 -10.40 15.39 -0.69
C ALA A 327 -10.34 16.76 -1.40
N THR A 328 -11.19 16.99 -2.39
CA THR A 328 -11.25 18.29 -3.09
C THR A 328 -12.27 19.25 -2.51
N THR A 329 -13.26 18.78 -1.74
CA THR A 329 -14.35 19.60 -1.19
C THR A 329 -14.26 19.82 0.32
N ASP A 330 -13.52 18.97 1.03
CA ASP A 330 -13.29 19.11 2.48
C ASP A 330 -12.54 20.42 2.77
N PRO A 331 -12.85 21.14 3.88
CA PRO A 331 -12.19 22.41 4.18
C PRO A 331 -10.71 22.25 4.51
N GLU A 332 -9.95 23.29 4.22
CA GLU A 332 -8.58 23.46 4.70
C GLU A 332 -8.58 23.70 6.20
N PRO A 333 -7.48 23.39 6.95
CA PRO A 333 -7.34 23.78 8.34
C PRO A 333 -7.49 25.30 8.51
N ALA A 334 -8.11 25.73 9.61
CA ALA A 334 -8.22 27.14 9.93
C ALA A 334 -6.85 27.74 10.25
N LEU A 335 -6.67 29.04 9.99
CA LEU A 335 -5.40 29.72 10.25
C LEU A 335 -4.97 29.65 11.70
N GLU A 336 -5.91 29.65 12.62
CA GLU A 336 -5.67 29.52 14.06
C GLU A 336 -5.04 28.18 14.43
N GLU A 337 -5.26 27.14 13.61
CA GLU A 337 -4.73 25.79 13.83
C GLU A 337 -3.23 25.66 13.50
N ILE A 338 -2.56 26.72 13.05
CA ILE A 338 -1.13 26.70 12.68
C ILE A 338 -0.23 26.24 13.84
N ALA A 339 -0.66 26.49 15.08
CA ALA A 339 0.06 26.09 16.28
C ALA A 339 -0.60 24.92 17.05
N HIS A 340 -1.67 24.33 16.51
CA HIS A 340 -2.35 23.19 17.11
C HIS A 340 -1.67 21.86 16.77
N HIS A 341 -1.91 20.83 17.61
CA HIS A 341 -1.46 19.45 17.39
C HIS A 341 0.09 19.29 17.32
N ILE A 342 0.84 20.15 18.03
CA ILE A 342 2.30 20.05 18.12
C ILE A 342 2.71 19.10 19.25
N TYR A 343 1.97 19.14 20.36
CA TYR A 343 2.21 18.30 21.54
C TYR A 343 0.99 17.45 21.83
N SER A 344 1.22 16.25 22.39
CA SER A 344 0.16 15.36 22.87
C SER A 344 -0.13 15.63 24.33
N ASP A 345 -1.42 15.64 24.69
CA ASP A 345 -1.91 15.70 26.08
C ASP A 345 -1.44 16.92 26.90
N ASN A 346 -1.08 18.00 26.24
CA ASN A 346 -0.75 19.26 26.92
C ASN A 346 -2.00 20.16 27.08
N PRO A 347 -2.14 20.86 28.22
CA PRO A 347 -3.15 21.91 28.34
C PRO A 347 -2.85 23.04 27.34
N PRO A 348 -3.88 23.78 26.90
CA PRO A 348 -3.69 24.89 25.98
C PRO A 348 -2.71 25.92 26.54
N PHE A 349 -1.74 26.35 25.74
CA PHE A 349 -0.72 27.35 26.12
C PHE A 349 -0.39 28.30 24.97
N GLU A 350 0.21 29.42 25.28
CA GLU A 350 0.67 30.39 24.28
C GLU A 350 2.00 29.96 23.69
N VAL A 351 2.12 30.03 22.36
CA VAL A 351 3.37 29.85 21.62
C VAL A 351 3.70 31.13 20.87
N ARG A 352 4.99 31.40 20.70
CA ARG A 352 5.49 32.52 19.92
C ARG A 352 5.15 32.30 18.43
N GLY A 353 4.61 33.31 17.78
CA GLY A 353 4.37 33.34 16.34
C GLY A 353 5.62 33.67 15.54
N ALA A 354 5.42 34.09 14.27
CA ALA A 354 6.49 34.43 13.32
C ALA A 354 7.38 35.57 13.82
N ASN A 355 6.87 36.42 14.69
CA ASN A 355 7.62 37.52 15.34
C ASN A 355 7.22 37.66 16.80
N GLN A 356 7.90 38.56 17.56
CA GLN A 356 7.69 38.70 18.99
C GLN A 356 6.32 39.26 19.40
N TRP A 357 5.59 39.89 18.48
CA TRP A 357 4.28 40.49 18.76
C TRP A 357 3.12 39.55 18.43
N VAL A 358 3.37 38.51 17.64
CA VAL A 358 2.34 37.54 17.27
C VAL A 358 2.45 36.34 18.19
N LYS A 359 1.34 36.04 18.85
CA LYS A 359 1.17 34.86 19.69
C LYS A 359 0.06 34.00 19.15
N PHE A 360 0.25 32.69 19.21
CA PHE A 360 -0.74 31.69 18.90
C PHE A 360 -1.11 30.92 20.16
N LYS A 361 -2.31 30.37 20.19
CA LYS A 361 -2.70 29.40 21.19
C LYS A 361 -2.47 28.00 20.64
N SER A 362 -1.68 27.19 21.34
CA SER A 362 -1.50 25.77 21.00
C SER A 362 -2.55 24.95 21.73
N ILE A 363 -3.19 24.02 21.00
CA ILE A 363 -4.13 23.04 21.53
C ILE A 363 -3.64 21.67 21.03
N SER A 364 -3.66 20.68 21.93
CA SER A 364 -3.29 19.28 21.63
C SER A 364 -4.35 18.57 20.78
#